data_68c26af2373e00a07af986da90f72442
#
_entry.id   68c26af2373e00a07af986da90f72442
#
_cell.length_a   1.000
_cell.length_b   1.000
_cell.length_c   1.000
_cell.angle_alpha   90.00
_cell.angle_beta   90.00
_cell.angle_gamma   90.00
#
_symmetry.space_group_name_H-M   'P 1'
#
loop_
_entity.id
_entity.type
_entity.pdbx_description
1 polymer ?
#
loop_
_entity_poly.entity_id
_entity_poly.type
_entity_poly.pdbx_seq_one_letter_code
_entity_poly.pdbx_strand_id
1 'polypeptide(L)'
;MSFSSNIKTELCKVEFKRECCLRAECYGAWLFSRCFTRKEAAFVTENGAVARRLLELAAAGAGVSGELTFGVSRRRKPAYRVSLPDEGSREAMLLEFGHTGRETSLRLNRANLENECCAAAFLRGAFLTC
;
A
#
# COMPACT_ATOMS: atom_id res chain seq x y z
N MET A 1 0.40 -17.10 14.65
CA MET A 1 0.09 -16.30 13.44
C MET A 1 -0.79 -17.11 12.50
N SER A 2 -1.64 -16.42 11.74
CA SER A 2 -2.49 -17.08 10.75
C SER A 2 -1.70 -17.47 9.52
N PHE A 3 -2.26 -18.37 8.72
CA PHE A 3 -1.68 -18.80 7.44
C PHE A 3 -1.46 -17.60 6.50
N SER A 4 -2.45 -16.71 6.39
CA SER A 4 -2.34 -15.55 5.52
C SER A 4 -1.26 -14.57 6.02
N SER A 5 -1.09 -14.42 7.33
CA SER A 5 -0.04 -13.58 7.89
C SER A 5 1.35 -14.12 7.57
N ASN A 6 1.52 -15.45 7.62
CA ASN A 6 2.79 -16.09 7.27
C ASN A 6 3.12 -15.89 5.79
N ILE A 7 2.14 -16.01 4.90
CA ILE A 7 2.32 -15.77 3.47
C ILE A 7 2.68 -14.30 3.23
N LYS A 8 2.01 -13.36 3.90
CA LYS A 8 2.31 -11.94 3.78
C LYS A 8 3.74 -11.63 4.21
N THR A 9 4.21 -12.25 5.29
CA THR A 9 5.60 -12.10 5.74
C THR A 9 6.59 -12.58 4.68
N GLU A 10 6.31 -13.71 4.05
CA GLU A 10 7.16 -14.23 2.97
C GLU A 10 7.15 -13.31 1.75
N LEU A 11 5.98 -12.77 1.38
CA LEU A 11 5.89 -11.83 0.27
C LEU A 11 6.69 -10.55 0.52
N CYS A 12 6.78 -10.12 1.77
CA CYS A 12 7.57 -8.94 2.14
C CYS A 12 9.08 -9.13 1.94
N LYS A 13 9.54 -10.35 1.70
CA LYS A 13 10.94 -10.66 1.40
C LYS A 13 11.26 -10.57 -0.09
N VAL A 14 10.26 -10.42 -0.94
CA VAL A 14 10.45 -10.31 -2.39
C VAL A 14 11.12 -8.98 -2.71
N GLU A 15 12.25 -9.05 -3.41
CA GLU A 15 13.01 -7.86 -3.76
C GLU A 15 12.36 -7.08 -4.91
N PHE A 16 12.54 -5.77 -4.90
CA PHE A 16 12.09 -4.90 -5.97
C PHE A 16 13.11 -4.94 -7.11
N LYS A 17 12.78 -5.61 -8.20
CA LYS A 17 13.70 -5.78 -9.33
C LYS A 17 13.55 -4.71 -10.41
N ARG A 18 12.36 -4.12 -10.55
CA ARG A 18 12.07 -3.11 -11.56
C ARG A 18 11.23 -2.00 -10.97
N GLU A 19 11.44 -0.78 -11.43
CA GLU A 19 10.64 0.36 -11.00
C GLU A 19 9.15 0.20 -11.34
N CYS A 20 8.84 -0.36 -12.51
CA CYS A 20 7.45 -0.59 -12.90
C CYS A 20 6.75 -1.57 -11.95
N CYS A 21 7.46 -2.59 -11.47
CA CYS A 21 6.91 -3.55 -10.51
C CYS A 21 6.76 -2.92 -9.13
N LEU A 22 7.74 -2.14 -8.71
CA LEU A 22 7.68 -1.40 -7.44
C LEU A 22 6.47 -0.47 -7.41
N ARG A 23 6.26 0.28 -8.47
CA ARG A 23 5.13 1.19 -8.63
C ARG A 23 3.81 0.42 -8.65
N ALA A 24 3.74 -0.68 -9.36
CA ALA A 24 2.54 -1.52 -9.44
C ALA A 24 2.19 -2.14 -8.09
N GLU A 25 3.18 -2.61 -7.34
CA GLU A 25 2.96 -3.15 -6.00
C GLU A 25 2.45 -2.07 -5.05
N CYS A 26 3.04 -0.88 -5.10
CA CYS A 26 2.59 0.28 -4.32
C CYS A 26 1.12 0.58 -4.60
N TYR A 27 0.76 0.65 -5.87
CA TYR A 27 -0.62 0.91 -6.28
C TYR A 27 -1.57 -0.16 -5.75
N GLY A 28 -1.23 -1.44 -5.91
CA GLY A 28 -2.05 -2.54 -5.42
C GLY A 28 -2.25 -2.49 -3.91
N ALA A 29 -1.17 -2.27 -3.17
CA ALA A 29 -1.22 -2.22 -1.71
C ALA A 29 -2.12 -1.08 -1.21
N TRP A 30 -1.94 0.13 -1.73
CA TRP A 30 -2.71 1.28 -1.27
C TRP A 30 -4.13 1.29 -1.81
N LEU A 31 -4.37 0.83 -3.04
CA LEU A 31 -5.71 0.75 -3.60
C LEU A 31 -6.63 -0.15 -2.75
N PHE A 32 -6.10 -1.24 -2.22
CA PHE A 32 -6.87 -2.20 -1.43
C PHE A 32 -6.71 -2.00 0.08
N SER A 33 -6.10 -0.90 0.51
CA SER A 33 -5.91 -0.61 1.93
C SER A 33 -7.19 -0.26 2.69
N ARG A 34 -8.31 -0.12 2.00
CA ARG A 34 -9.62 0.28 2.50
C ARG A 34 -9.75 1.77 2.82
N CYS A 35 -8.65 2.46 2.97
CA CYS A 35 -8.65 3.89 3.25
C CYS A 35 -7.57 4.57 2.43
N PHE A 36 -7.93 4.94 1.21
CA PHE A 36 -7.05 5.62 0.28
C PHE A 36 -7.84 6.70 -0.45
N THR A 37 -7.98 7.84 0.21
CA THR A 37 -8.71 8.99 -0.30
C THR A 37 -7.90 10.26 -0.10
N ARG A 38 -8.36 11.36 -0.69
CA ARG A 38 -7.76 12.67 -0.49
C ARG A 38 -7.79 13.11 0.97
N LYS A 39 -8.83 12.70 1.71
CA LYS A 39 -9.00 13.09 3.11
C LYS A 39 -8.22 12.22 4.07
N GLU A 40 -8.01 10.96 3.74
CA GLU A 40 -7.31 10.02 4.59
C GLU A 40 -6.71 8.90 3.77
N ALA A 41 -5.51 8.49 4.13
CA ALA A 41 -4.88 7.30 3.59
C ALA A 41 -4.16 6.61 4.76
N ALA A 42 -4.65 5.43 5.13
CA ALA A 42 -4.12 4.70 6.28
C ALA A 42 -4.40 3.21 6.15
N PHE A 43 -3.56 2.41 6.80
CA PHE A 43 -3.74 0.98 6.87
C PHE A 43 -3.27 0.48 8.23
N VAL A 44 -4.08 -0.35 8.88
CA VAL A 44 -3.74 -0.95 10.18
C VAL A 44 -3.52 -2.45 9.97
N THR A 45 -2.40 -2.95 10.48
CA THR A 45 -2.05 -4.36 10.39
C THR A 45 -1.37 -4.83 11.66
N GLU A 46 -1.59 -6.07 12.03
CA GLU A 46 -0.87 -6.73 13.12
C GLU A 46 0.48 -7.28 12.66
N ASN A 47 0.75 -7.26 11.35
CA ASN A 47 1.99 -7.75 10.76
C ASN A 47 2.97 -6.61 10.50
N GLY A 48 4.03 -6.52 11.32
CA GLY A 48 5.02 -5.46 11.22
C GLY A 48 5.79 -5.44 9.90
N ALA A 49 6.00 -6.60 9.28
CA ALA A 49 6.68 -6.68 7.99
C ALA A 49 5.83 -6.01 6.89
N VAL A 50 4.53 -6.25 6.90
CA VAL A 50 3.59 -5.60 5.97
C VAL A 50 3.59 -4.09 6.17
N ALA A 51 3.53 -3.63 7.42
CA ALA A 51 3.52 -2.20 7.73
C ALA A 51 4.78 -1.50 7.19
N ARG A 52 5.95 -2.08 7.42
CA ARG A 52 7.20 -1.52 6.92
C ARG A 52 7.27 -1.51 5.40
N ARG A 53 6.77 -2.57 4.77
CA ARG A 53 6.77 -2.64 3.31
C ARG A 53 5.83 -1.59 2.68
N LEU A 54 4.67 -1.34 3.28
CA LEU A 54 3.77 -0.28 2.80
C LEU A 54 4.44 1.09 2.87
N LEU A 55 5.15 1.35 3.96
CA LEU A 55 5.89 2.61 4.13
C LEU A 55 6.97 2.75 3.06
N GLU A 56 7.72 1.68 2.83
CA GLU A 56 8.78 1.64 1.82
C GLU A 56 8.21 1.77 0.41
N LEU A 57 7.08 1.13 0.11
CA LEU A 57 6.41 1.26 -1.18
C LEU A 57 5.97 2.69 -1.44
N ALA A 58 5.42 3.38 -0.44
CA ALA A 58 5.02 4.78 -0.59
C ALA A 58 6.22 5.66 -0.93
N ALA A 59 7.34 5.47 -0.22
CA ALA A 59 8.54 6.26 -0.44
C ALA A 59 9.19 5.96 -1.80
N ALA A 60 9.41 4.69 -2.11
CA ALA A 60 10.12 4.30 -3.32
C ALA A 60 9.22 4.24 -4.56
N GLY A 61 7.96 3.85 -4.40
CA GLY A 61 7.03 3.69 -5.52
C GLY A 61 6.32 4.96 -5.95
N ALA A 62 6.07 5.88 -5.02
CA ALA A 62 5.33 7.12 -5.30
C ALA A 62 6.06 8.37 -4.81
N GLY A 63 7.23 8.24 -4.20
CA GLY A 63 7.99 9.38 -3.71
C GLY A 63 7.33 10.11 -2.54
N VAL A 64 6.52 9.40 -1.75
CA VAL A 64 5.72 9.98 -0.68
C VAL A 64 6.18 9.44 0.67
N SER A 65 6.43 10.34 1.62
CA SER A 65 6.79 9.95 2.98
C SER A 65 5.55 9.65 3.81
N GLY A 66 5.49 8.44 4.35
CA GLY A 66 4.43 8.03 5.26
C GLY A 66 4.87 8.08 6.70
N GLU A 67 3.96 7.73 7.59
CA GLU A 67 4.20 7.67 9.03
C GLU A 67 3.77 6.32 9.57
N LEU A 68 4.61 5.74 10.44
CA LEU A 68 4.32 4.47 11.09
C LEU A 68 4.12 4.70 12.57
N THR A 69 2.97 4.32 13.08
CA THR A 69 2.67 4.37 14.50
C THR A 69 2.34 2.98 15.03
N PHE A 70 2.62 2.77 16.30
CA PHE A 70 2.37 1.52 16.99
C PHE A 70 1.27 1.71 18.01
N GLY A 71 0.37 0.75 18.11
CA GLY A 71 -0.73 0.82 19.04
C GLY A 71 -1.35 -0.54 19.29
N VAL A 72 -2.63 -0.54 19.62
CA VAL A 72 -3.40 -1.74 19.90
C VAL A 72 -4.60 -1.79 18.97
N SER A 73 -4.81 -2.94 18.32
CA SER A 73 -5.94 -3.14 17.43
C SER A 73 -7.25 -3.28 18.20
N ARG A 74 -8.39 -3.30 17.48
CA ARG A 74 -9.70 -3.54 18.08
C ARG A 74 -9.77 -4.88 18.82
N ARG A 75 -8.95 -5.84 18.41
CA ARG A 75 -8.85 -7.16 19.06
C ARG A 75 -7.88 -7.18 20.23
N ARG A 76 -7.44 -5.99 20.67
CA ARG A 76 -6.48 -5.79 21.76
C ARG A 76 -5.13 -6.47 21.52
N LYS A 77 -4.72 -6.59 20.25
CA LYS A 77 -3.42 -7.11 19.86
C LYS A 77 -2.52 -5.97 19.41
N PRO A 78 -1.20 -6.08 19.58
CA PRO A 78 -0.27 -5.09 19.04
C PRO A 78 -0.52 -4.90 17.55
N ALA A 79 -0.56 -3.67 17.12
CA ALA A 79 -0.83 -3.33 15.72
C ALA A 79 -0.01 -2.13 15.27
N TYR A 80 0.22 -2.06 13.97
CA TYR A 80 0.94 -0.97 13.32
C TYR A 80 -0.03 -0.21 12.43
N ARG A 81 0.07 1.11 12.45
CA ARG A 81 -0.71 1.96 11.56
C ARG A 81 0.25 2.70 10.63
N VAL A 82 0.10 2.46 9.34
CA VAL A 82 0.82 3.20 8.30
C VAL A 82 -0.14 4.23 7.74
N SER A 83 0.29 5.48 7.69
CA SER A 83 -0.59 6.56 7.22
C SER A 83 0.18 7.58 6.41
N LEU A 84 -0.56 8.33 5.60
CA LEU A 84 -0.06 9.51 4.88
C LEU A 84 -0.77 10.71 5.52
N PRO A 85 -0.18 11.33 6.56
CA PRO A 85 -0.86 12.37 7.33
C PRO A 85 -0.98 13.69 6.59
N ASP A 86 -0.13 13.94 5.61
CA ASP A 86 -0.11 15.18 4.84
C ASP A 86 -1.03 15.09 3.63
N GLU A 87 -1.96 16.06 3.51
CA GLU A 87 -2.89 16.10 2.37
C GLU A 87 -2.15 16.21 1.03
N GLY A 88 -1.08 16.99 0.97
CA GLY A 88 -0.27 17.09 -0.24
C GLY A 88 0.32 15.75 -0.66
N SER A 89 0.76 14.95 0.30
CA SER A 89 1.28 13.60 0.03
C SER A 89 0.18 12.68 -0.48
N ARG A 90 -1.01 12.74 0.10
CA ARG A 90 -2.15 11.94 -0.36
C ARG A 90 -2.56 12.30 -1.79
N GLU A 91 -2.64 13.59 -2.08
CA GLU A 91 -2.93 14.07 -3.45
C GLU A 91 -1.85 13.64 -4.43
N ALA A 92 -0.58 13.77 -4.05
CA ALA A 92 0.54 13.39 -4.90
C ALA A 92 0.47 11.90 -5.27
N MET A 93 0.17 11.03 -4.31
CA MET A 93 0.05 9.59 -4.58
C MET A 93 -1.16 9.28 -5.46
N LEU A 94 -2.31 9.90 -5.21
CA LEU A 94 -3.49 9.71 -6.04
C LEU A 94 -3.23 10.13 -7.49
N LEU A 95 -2.63 11.31 -7.67
CA LEU A 95 -2.28 11.82 -9.00
C LEU A 95 -1.26 10.93 -9.70
N GLU A 96 -0.27 10.42 -8.97
CA GLU A 96 0.74 9.52 -9.52
C GLU A 96 0.11 8.30 -10.18
N PHE A 97 -0.98 7.79 -9.62
CA PHE A 97 -1.71 6.64 -10.14
C PHE A 97 -2.92 7.01 -11.00
N GLY A 98 -3.06 8.29 -11.35
CA GLY A 98 -4.09 8.74 -12.29
C GLY A 98 -5.48 8.89 -11.69
N HIS A 99 -5.57 9.10 -10.38
CA HIS A 99 -6.85 9.37 -9.70
C HIS A 99 -6.97 10.85 -9.34
N THR A 100 -8.19 11.38 -9.41
CA THR A 100 -8.43 12.79 -9.13
C THR A 100 -8.58 13.09 -7.64
N GLY A 101 -8.87 12.06 -6.85
CA GLY A 101 -9.19 12.23 -5.43
C GLY A 101 -10.62 12.66 -5.17
N ARG A 102 -11.42 12.84 -6.22
CA ARG A 102 -12.83 13.22 -6.13
C ARG A 102 -13.79 12.06 -6.40
N GLU A 103 -13.24 10.91 -6.77
CA GLU A 103 -14.04 9.73 -7.03
C GLU A 103 -14.74 9.25 -5.76
N THR A 104 -16.00 8.83 -5.90
CA THR A 104 -16.74 8.22 -4.79
C THR A 104 -16.21 6.84 -4.46
N SER A 105 -15.65 6.15 -5.45
CA SER A 105 -14.93 4.91 -5.27
C SER A 105 -13.79 4.84 -6.27
N LEU A 106 -12.65 4.29 -5.85
CA LEU A 106 -11.50 4.13 -6.72
C LEU A 106 -11.66 2.87 -7.56
N ARG A 107 -11.48 3.03 -8.86
CA ARG A 107 -11.44 1.93 -9.80
C ARG A 107 -10.01 1.70 -10.26
N LEU A 108 -9.68 0.46 -10.55
CA LEU A 108 -8.38 0.11 -11.06
C LEU A 108 -8.05 0.88 -12.35
N ASN A 109 -6.94 1.61 -12.33
CA ASN A 109 -6.41 2.28 -13.50
C ASN A 109 -5.32 1.38 -14.12
N ARG A 110 -5.64 0.71 -15.20
CA ARG A 110 -4.73 -0.24 -15.87
C ARG A 110 -3.47 0.40 -16.42
N ALA A 111 -3.46 1.71 -16.62
CA ALA A 111 -2.25 2.41 -17.06
C ALA A 111 -1.09 2.26 -16.08
N ASN A 112 -1.37 1.92 -14.82
CA ASN A 112 -0.34 1.67 -13.81
C ASN A 112 0.28 0.27 -13.93
N LEU A 113 -0.22 -0.56 -14.84
CA LEU A 113 0.27 -1.92 -15.08
C LEU A 113 0.82 -2.00 -16.50
N GLU A 114 1.99 -1.40 -16.70
CA GLU A 114 2.58 -1.21 -18.03
C GLU A 114 3.05 -2.52 -18.68
N ASN A 115 3.50 -3.47 -17.88
CA ASN A 115 4.10 -4.73 -18.35
C ASN A 115 3.44 -5.93 -17.68
N GLU A 116 3.64 -7.12 -18.25
CA GLU A 116 3.12 -8.36 -17.64
C GLU A 116 3.65 -8.58 -16.23
N CYS A 117 4.90 -8.24 -15.98
CA CYS A 117 5.49 -8.36 -14.63
C CYS A 117 4.80 -7.46 -13.60
N CYS A 118 4.15 -6.38 -14.05
CA CYS A 118 3.43 -5.47 -13.16
C CYS A 118 2.18 -6.10 -12.57
N ALA A 119 1.50 -6.97 -13.32
CA ALA A 119 0.30 -7.64 -12.82
C ALA A 119 0.59 -8.49 -11.59
N ALA A 120 1.69 -9.25 -11.61
CA ALA A 120 2.10 -10.05 -10.46
C ALA A 120 2.46 -9.17 -9.25
N ALA A 121 3.19 -8.09 -9.49
CA ALA A 121 3.56 -7.15 -8.43
C ALA A 121 2.33 -6.45 -7.85
N PHE A 122 1.38 -6.05 -8.69
CA PHE A 122 0.12 -5.46 -8.27
C PHE A 122 -0.66 -6.41 -7.36
N LEU A 123 -0.80 -7.66 -7.78
CA LEU A 123 -1.52 -8.67 -6.99
C LEU A 123 -0.82 -8.94 -5.65
N ARG A 124 0.51 -8.93 -5.63
CA ARG A 124 1.26 -9.06 -4.39
C ARG A 124 0.92 -7.93 -3.43
N GLY A 125 0.93 -6.67 -3.91
CA GLY A 125 0.57 -5.51 -3.10
C GLY A 125 -0.86 -5.59 -2.61
N ALA A 126 -1.81 -5.90 -3.48
CA ALA A 126 -3.22 -6.04 -3.13
C ALA A 126 -3.42 -7.12 -2.06
N PHE A 127 -2.71 -8.23 -2.15
CA PHE A 127 -2.80 -9.30 -1.15
C PHE A 127 -2.30 -8.84 0.22
N LEU A 128 -1.26 -8.02 0.27
CA LEU A 128 -0.70 -7.54 1.54
C LEU A 128 -1.72 -6.75 2.37
N THR A 129 -2.64 -6.05 1.72
CA THR A 129 -3.64 -5.22 2.40
C THR A 129 -5.06 -5.80 2.34
N CYS A 130 -5.21 -6.89 1.69
CA CYS A 130 -6.49 -7.59 1.54
C CYS A 130 -6.95 -8.25 2.85
#